data_6be2e44587781b505ed8a10f9ec81ba8
#
_entry.id   6be2e44587781b505ed8a10f9ec81ba8
#
_cell.length_a   1.000
_cell.length_b   1.000
_cell.length_c   1.000
_cell.angle_alpha   90.00
_cell.angle_beta   90.00
_cell.angle_gamma   90.00
#
_symmetry.space_group_name_H-M   'P 1'
#
loop_
_entity.id
_entity.type
_entity.pdbx_description
1 polymer ?
#
loop_
_entity_poly.entity_id
_entity_poly.type
_entity_poly.pdbx_seq_one_letter_code
_entity_poly.pdbx_strand_id
1 'polypeptide(L)'
;DLIYRLVWALKPRRALLPAPTFAEYAAALESVGCEVKRETLHEADDFAVTEAFVQAVNQSIDLVFLCQPNNPTGQITPPELVQRLVRRCADCGAVLVVDECFLDFLQQRDALTAKPLLQAAPNLVILNAFTKLYAMAGVRLGYALCANTALLAKMQAAGQPWGVSSLAQ
;
A
#
# COMPACT_ATOMS: atom_id res chain seq x y z
N ASP A 1 1.98 -3.22 -11.85
CA ASP A 1 3.03 -4.23 -11.75
C ASP A 1 3.49 -4.44 -10.31
N LEU A 2 3.93 -3.39 -9.55
CA LEU A 2 4.46 -3.53 -8.19
C LEU A 2 3.46 -4.15 -7.20
N ILE A 3 2.17 -3.80 -7.28
CA ILE A 3 1.12 -4.40 -6.44
C ILE A 3 1.08 -5.91 -6.66
N TYR A 4 1.04 -6.35 -7.92
CA TYR A 4 1.02 -7.77 -8.27
C TYR A 4 2.31 -8.49 -7.84
N ARG A 5 3.49 -7.89 -8.09
CA ARG A 5 4.78 -8.46 -7.65
C ARG A 5 4.83 -8.66 -6.15
N LEU A 6 4.35 -7.69 -5.37
CA LEU A 6 4.28 -7.79 -3.92
C LEU A 6 3.37 -8.94 -3.48
N VAL A 7 2.16 -9.00 -4.05
CA VAL A 7 1.19 -10.05 -3.72
C VAL A 7 1.69 -11.43 -4.13
N TRP A 8 2.31 -11.57 -5.30
CA TRP A 8 2.92 -12.85 -5.73
C TRP A 8 4.12 -13.25 -4.89
N ALA A 9 4.91 -12.28 -4.40
CA ALA A 9 6.05 -12.55 -3.52
C ALA A 9 5.63 -12.99 -2.12
N LEU A 10 4.53 -12.41 -1.59
CA LEU A 10 4.04 -12.69 -0.24
C LEU A 10 3.07 -13.86 -0.18
N LYS A 11 2.22 -14.03 -1.20
CA LYS A 11 1.12 -15.00 -1.26
C LYS A 11 0.28 -14.98 0.04
N PRO A 12 -0.27 -13.82 0.42
CA PRO A 12 -1.01 -13.69 1.66
C PRO A 12 -2.25 -14.58 1.61
N ARG A 13 -2.60 -15.18 2.75
CA ARG A 13 -3.85 -15.97 2.89
C ARG A 13 -5.04 -15.05 3.13
N ARG A 14 -4.83 -13.96 3.86
CA ARG A 14 -5.86 -12.99 4.19
C ARG A 14 -5.31 -11.58 4.20
N ALA A 15 -6.02 -10.66 3.54
CA ALA A 15 -5.68 -9.26 3.50
C ALA A 15 -6.83 -8.37 3.97
N LEU A 16 -6.51 -7.19 4.49
CA LEU A 16 -7.48 -6.17 4.91
C LEU A 16 -7.35 -4.94 4.03
N LEU A 17 -8.49 -4.48 3.50
CA LEU A 17 -8.63 -3.26 2.71
C LEU A 17 -9.67 -2.33 3.33
N PRO A 18 -9.50 -1.00 3.29
CA PRO A 18 -10.62 -0.08 3.48
C PRO A 18 -11.55 -0.17 2.25
N ALA A 19 -12.84 0.10 2.43
CA ALA A 19 -13.79 0.10 1.34
C ALA A 19 -14.74 1.33 1.43
N PRO A 20 -14.77 2.19 0.38
CA PRO A 20 -14.14 2.03 -0.92
C PRO A 20 -12.62 2.33 -0.93
N THR A 21 -11.88 1.65 -1.81
CA THR A 21 -10.48 1.94 -2.13
C THR A 21 -10.15 1.49 -3.55
N PHE A 22 -8.91 1.65 -4.00
CA PHE A 22 -8.49 1.31 -5.36
C PHE A 22 -8.67 -0.19 -5.66
N ALA A 23 -9.44 -0.48 -6.70
CA ALA A 23 -9.91 -1.85 -7.01
C ALA A 23 -8.78 -2.85 -7.33
N GLU A 24 -7.63 -2.37 -7.85
CA GLU A 24 -6.53 -3.24 -8.22
C GLU A 24 -5.88 -3.97 -7.02
N TYR A 25 -6.05 -3.47 -5.79
CA TYR A 25 -5.57 -4.21 -4.61
C TYR A 25 -6.33 -5.52 -4.46
N ALA A 26 -7.65 -5.47 -4.54
CA ALA A 26 -8.48 -6.67 -4.46
C ALA A 26 -8.20 -7.63 -5.61
N ALA A 27 -8.12 -7.12 -6.85
CA ALA A 27 -7.84 -7.93 -8.04
C ALA A 27 -6.49 -8.66 -7.93
N ALA A 28 -5.44 -7.97 -7.45
CA ALA A 28 -4.14 -8.59 -7.24
C ALA A 28 -4.18 -9.67 -6.15
N LEU A 29 -4.87 -9.42 -5.03
CA LEU A 29 -5.01 -10.38 -3.93
C LEU A 29 -5.79 -11.62 -4.36
N GLU A 30 -6.89 -11.43 -5.05
CA GLU A 30 -7.74 -12.51 -5.59
C GLU A 30 -6.97 -13.38 -6.60
N SER A 31 -6.00 -12.83 -7.34
CA SER A 31 -5.17 -13.57 -8.30
C SER A 31 -4.31 -14.68 -7.65
N VAL A 32 -4.10 -14.61 -6.34
CA VAL A 32 -3.35 -15.63 -5.57
C VAL A 32 -4.26 -16.42 -4.61
N GLY A 33 -5.58 -16.26 -4.71
CA GLY A 33 -6.54 -16.93 -3.84
C GLY A 33 -6.60 -16.35 -2.41
N CYS A 34 -6.17 -15.11 -2.22
CA CYS A 34 -6.22 -14.43 -0.94
C CYS A 34 -7.65 -14.07 -0.54
N GLU A 35 -8.04 -14.36 0.70
CA GLU A 35 -9.30 -13.87 1.28
C GLU A 35 -9.18 -12.37 1.54
N VAL A 36 -10.04 -11.56 0.89
CA VAL A 36 -10.05 -10.11 1.04
C VAL A 36 -11.11 -9.70 2.06
N LYS A 37 -10.70 -9.26 3.23
CA LYS A 37 -11.55 -8.58 4.22
C LYS A 37 -11.63 -7.10 3.90
N ARG A 38 -12.83 -6.54 4.02
CA ARG A 38 -13.09 -5.12 3.76
C ARG A 38 -13.65 -4.48 5.02
N GLU A 39 -13.00 -3.42 5.49
CA GLU A 39 -13.53 -2.53 6.51
C GLU A 39 -14.24 -1.37 5.83
N THR A 40 -15.56 -1.27 6.06
CA THR A 40 -16.38 -0.25 5.39
C THR A 40 -16.09 1.14 5.95
N LEU A 41 -15.77 2.07 5.07
CA LEU A 41 -15.68 3.49 5.40
C LEU A 41 -17.08 4.10 5.32
N HIS A 42 -17.42 4.97 6.26
CA HIS A 42 -18.77 5.50 6.41
C HIS A 42 -18.86 6.97 6.00
N GLU A 43 -19.99 7.35 5.43
CA GLU A 43 -20.30 8.72 5.06
C GLU A 43 -20.27 9.66 6.27
N ALA A 44 -20.69 9.17 7.45
CA ALA A 44 -20.64 9.92 8.70
C ALA A 44 -19.22 10.37 9.09
N ASP A 45 -18.19 9.67 8.64
CA ASP A 45 -16.77 9.97 8.83
C ASP A 45 -16.15 10.55 7.54
N ASP A 46 -16.97 11.03 6.61
CA ASP A 46 -16.54 11.53 5.30
C ASP A 46 -15.66 10.50 4.54
N PHE A 47 -15.97 9.22 4.71
CA PHE A 47 -15.21 8.09 4.15
C PHE A 47 -13.71 8.09 4.53
N ALA A 48 -13.36 8.69 5.66
CA ALA A 48 -12.01 8.65 6.18
C ALA A 48 -11.69 7.28 6.82
N VAL A 49 -10.41 6.90 6.77
CA VAL A 49 -9.91 5.77 7.56
C VAL A 49 -9.87 6.19 9.04
N THR A 50 -10.52 5.39 9.90
CA THR A 50 -10.64 5.66 11.33
C THR A 50 -9.86 4.65 12.17
N GLU A 51 -9.91 4.80 13.49
CA GLU A 51 -9.34 3.83 14.44
C GLU A 51 -9.95 2.43 14.29
N ALA A 52 -11.19 2.31 13.82
CA ALA A 52 -11.84 1.03 13.55
C ALA A 52 -11.02 0.18 12.56
N PHE A 53 -10.45 0.82 11.53
CA PHE A 53 -9.58 0.12 10.57
C PHE A 53 -8.30 -0.41 11.23
N VAL A 54 -7.69 0.35 12.14
CA VAL A 54 -6.51 -0.12 12.90
C VAL A 54 -6.87 -1.33 13.77
N GLN A 55 -8.03 -1.29 14.43
CA GLN A 55 -8.51 -2.37 15.30
C GLN A 55 -8.91 -3.62 14.52
N ALA A 56 -9.33 -3.49 13.27
CA ALA A 56 -9.64 -4.61 12.39
C ALA A 56 -8.40 -5.46 12.04
N VAL A 57 -7.19 -4.90 12.15
CA VAL A 57 -5.94 -5.65 11.98
C VAL A 57 -5.73 -6.58 13.15
N ASN A 58 -5.60 -7.87 12.88
CA ASN A 58 -5.37 -8.93 13.88
C ASN A 58 -4.43 -10.00 13.33
N GLN A 59 -4.04 -10.97 14.14
CA GLN A 59 -3.08 -12.02 13.80
C GLN A 59 -3.48 -12.91 12.62
N SER A 60 -4.73 -12.84 12.15
CA SER A 60 -5.18 -13.57 10.96
C SER A 60 -4.93 -12.81 9.66
N ILE A 61 -4.51 -11.54 9.72
CA ILE A 61 -4.24 -10.68 8.56
C ILE A 61 -2.76 -10.75 8.22
N ASP A 62 -2.44 -11.11 6.99
CA ASP A 62 -1.07 -11.19 6.49
C ASP A 62 -0.64 -9.88 5.78
N LEU A 63 -1.61 -9.15 5.18
CA LEU A 63 -1.34 -7.97 4.36
C LEU A 63 -2.44 -6.92 4.52
N VAL A 64 -2.04 -5.66 4.63
CA VAL A 64 -2.94 -4.50 4.70
C VAL A 64 -2.55 -3.51 3.61
N PHE A 65 -3.52 -2.97 2.87
CA PHE A 65 -3.31 -1.84 1.96
C PHE A 65 -3.96 -0.58 2.52
N LEU A 66 -3.26 0.52 2.40
CA LEU A 66 -3.73 1.88 2.67
C LEU A 66 -3.37 2.77 1.48
N CYS A 67 -4.35 3.35 0.82
CA CYS A 67 -4.15 4.33 -0.24
C CYS A 67 -4.11 5.75 0.38
N GLN A 68 -3.07 6.52 0.11
CA GLN A 68 -2.79 7.78 0.78
C GLN A 68 -2.35 8.86 -0.22
N PRO A 69 -3.20 9.84 -0.57
CA PRO A 69 -4.66 9.93 -0.30
C PRO A 69 -5.45 8.76 -0.88
N ASN A 70 -6.60 8.45 -0.27
CA ASN A 70 -7.41 7.32 -0.72
C ASN A 70 -8.08 7.60 -2.08
N ASN A 71 -8.03 6.65 -2.96
CA ASN A 71 -8.80 6.64 -4.20
C ASN A 71 -9.98 5.65 -4.05
N PRO A 72 -11.26 6.07 -4.14
CA PRO A 72 -11.74 7.31 -4.80
C PRO A 72 -12.08 8.48 -3.87
N THR A 73 -11.99 8.34 -2.55
CA THR A 73 -12.56 9.31 -1.61
C THR A 73 -11.76 10.61 -1.50
N GLY A 74 -10.48 10.60 -1.86
CA GLY A 74 -9.56 11.73 -1.71
C GLY A 74 -9.13 11.98 -0.26
N GLN A 75 -9.63 11.19 0.70
CA GLN A 75 -9.35 11.37 2.11
C GLN A 75 -7.90 11.05 2.46
N ILE A 76 -7.35 11.86 3.37
CA ILE A 76 -6.00 11.72 3.88
C ILE A 76 -6.05 11.08 5.26
N THR A 77 -5.32 9.99 5.44
CA THR A 77 -5.15 9.37 6.76
C THR A 77 -4.12 10.18 7.56
N PRO A 78 -4.44 10.67 8.76
CA PRO A 78 -3.51 11.42 9.59
C PRO A 78 -2.23 10.64 9.90
N PRO A 79 -1.05 11.29 9.95
CA PRO A 79 0.24 10.61 10.19
C PRO A 79 0.25 9.77 11.48
N GLU A 80 -0.42 10.24 12.53
CA GLU A 80 -0.53 9.53 13.81
C GLU A 80 -1.30 8.21 13.65
N LEU A 81 -2.33 8.19 12.81
CA LEU A 81 -3.09 6.99 12.52
C LEU A 81 -2.28 6.03 11.66
N VAL A 82 -1.53 6.53 10.67
CA VAL A 82 -0.59 5.73 9.89
C VAL A 82 0.47 5.08 10.79
N GLN A 83 1.04 5.83 11.75
CA GLN A 83 2.00 5.28 12.70
C GLN A 83 1.40 4.16 13.57
N ARG A 84 0.16 4.35 14.05
CA ARG A 84 -0.54 3.30 14.81
C ARG A 84 -0.80 2.06 13.95
N LEU A 85 -1.19 2.26 12.69
CA LEU A 85 -1.41 1.15 11.76
C LEU A 85 -0.11 0.38 11.47
N VAL A 86 1.01 1.07 11.28
CA VAL A 86 2.34 0.45 11.11
C VAL A 86 2.68 -0.43 12.31
N ARG A 87 2.52 0.09 13.53
CA ARG A 87 2.79 -0.65 14.77
C ARG A 87 1.85 -1.85 14.91
N ARG A 88 0.55 -1.62 14.70
CA ARG A 88 -0.45 -2.69 14.79
C ARG A 88 -0.18 -3.82 13.81
N CYS A 89 0.20 -3.50 12.58
CA CYS A 89 0.61 -4.50 11.58
C CYS A 89 1.85 -5.27 12.05
N ALA A 90 2.85 -4.59 12.61
CA ALA A 90 4.04 -5.24 13.14
C ALA A 90 3.71 -6.20 14.29
N ASP A 91 2.88 -5.78 15.24
CA ASP A 91 2.45 -6.60 16.39
C ASP A 91 1.66 -7.85 15.96
N CYS A 92 0.97 -7.78 14.83
CA CYS A 92 0.19 -8.88 14.27
C CYS A 92 0.96 -9.72 13.23
N GLY A 93 2.20 -9.34 12.89
CA GLY A 93 3.00 -10.02 11.86
C GLY A 93 2.56 -9.72 10.42
N ALA A 94 1.74 -8.68 10.22
CA ALA A 94 1.25 -8.26 8.92
C ALA A 94 2.20 -7.29 8.21
N VAL A 95 2.23 -7.34 6.87
CA VAL A 95 2.87 -6.30 6.05
C VAL A 95 1.85 -5.17 5.80
N LEU A 96 2.27 -3.92 5.98
CA LEU A 96 1.50 -2.74 5.57
C LEU A 96 2.04 -2.18 4.27
N VAL A 97 1.17 -1.97 3.31
CA VAL A 97 1.46 -1.24 2.06
C VAL A 97 0.76 0.10 2.10
N VAL A 98 1.53 1.18 2.00
CA VAL A 98 1.01 2.54 1.85
C VAL A 98 1.25 2.98 0.41
N ASP A 99 0.18 3.18 -0.34
CA ASP A 99 0.24 3.65 -1.73
C ASP A 99 0.16 5.17 -1.76
N GLU A 100 1.31 5.80 -2.01
CA GLU A 100 1.47 7.25 -2.04
C GLU A 100 1.43 7.84 -3.47
N CYS A 101 0.85 7.12 -4.46
CA CYS A 101 0.84 7.56 -5.86
C CYS A 101 0.19 8.94 -6.08
N PHE A 102 -0.71 9.36 -5.19
CA PHE A 102 -1.38 10.67 -5.25
C PHE A 102 -0.83 11.68 -4.24
N LEU A 103 0.10 11.28 -3.37
CA LEU A 103 0.60 12.13 -2.29
C LEU A 103 1.33 13.37 -2.82
N ASP A 104 2.06 13.22 -3.92
CA ASP A 104 2.86 14.30 -4.51
C ASP A 104 2.03 15.48 -5.05
N PHE A 105 0.70 15.34 -5.19
CA PHE A 105 -0.21 16.45 -5.50
C PHE A 105 -0.45 17.40 -4.32
N LEU A 106 -0.09 16.99 -3.10
CA LEU A 106 -0.35 17.76 -1.89
C LEU A 106 0.84 18.67 -1.54
N GLN A 107 0.55 19.91 -1.13
CA GLN A 107 1.58 20.84 -0.68
C GLN A 107 2.30 20.35 0.59
N GLN A 108 1.56 19.65 1.50
CA GLN A 108 2.10 19.14 2.77
C GLN A 108 2.60 17.69 2.66
N ARG A 109 2.93 17.19 1.47
CA ARG A 109 3.35 15.80 1.24
C ARG A 109 4.44 15.31 2.20
N ASP A 110 5.41 16.19 2.54
CA ASP A 110 6.55 15.83 3.39
C ASP A 110 6.12 15.56 4.85
N ALA A 111 5.02 16.18 5.31
CA ALA A 111 4.44 15.91 6.61
C ALA A 111 3.53 14.68 6.63
N LEU A 112 3.04 14.25 5.46
CA LEU A 112 2.04 13.19 5.32
C LEU A 112 2.62 11.85 4.86
N THR A 113 3.85 11.85 4.33
CA THR A 113 4.50 10.62 3.85
C THR A 113 4.88 9.68 5.00
N ALA A 114 4.73 8.38 4.76
CA ALA A 114 5.21 7.34 5.68
C ALA A 114 6.72 7.05 5.57
N LYS A 115 7.46 7.71 4.68
CA LYS A 115 8.90 7.48 4.46
C LYS A 115 9.76 7.55 5.74
N PRO A 116 9.54 8.50 6.68
CA PRO A 116 10.33 8.54 7.92
C PRO A 116 10.21 7.28 8.78
N LEU A 117 9.16 6.48 8.61
CA LEU A 117 8.91 5.26 9.39
C LEU A 117 9.68 4.05 8.85
N LEU A 118 10.17 4.07 7.61
CA LEU A 118 10.73 2.91 6.91
C LEU A 118 11.87 2.23 7.66
N GLN A 119 12.81 2.98 8.23
CA GLN A 119 13.98 2.39 8.90
C GLN A 119 13.60 1.57 10.14
N ALA A 120 12.57 2.02 10.87
CA ALA A 120 12.10 1.35 12.08
C ALA A 120 11.02 0.29 11.82
N ALA A 121 10.49 0.21 10.59
CA ALA A 121 9.35 -0.62 10.23
C ALA A 121 9.66 -1.53 9.02
N PRO A 122 10.33 -2.67 9.20
CA PRO A 122 10.65 -3.60 8.11
C PRO A 122 9.40 -4.25 7.48
N ASN A 123 8.25 -4.14 8.14
CA ASN A 123 6.95 -4.57 7.65
C ASN A 123 6.21 -3.49 6.82
N LEU A 124 6.81 -2.32 6.61
CA LEU A 124 6.23 -1.23 5.82
C LEU A 124 6.79 -1.25 4.39
N VAL A 125 5.88 -1.19 3.41
CA VAL A 125 6.18 -0.98 1.99
C VAL A 125 5.47 0.28 1.54
N ILE A 126 6.19 1.20 0.91
CA ILE A 126 5.60 2.39 0.28
C ILE A 126 5.65 2.21 -1.23
N LEU A 127 4.52 2.42 -1.91
CA LEU A 127 4.43 2.43 -3.36
C LEU A 127 4.27 3.87 -3.86
N ASN A 128 4.91 4.18 -4.98
CA ASN A 128 4.70 5.43 -5.69
C ASN A 128 4.87 5.24 -7.20
N ALA A 129 4.38 6.19 -8.00
CA ALA A 129 4.41 6.11 -9.45
C ALA A 129 4.58 7.47 -10.12
N PHE A 130 5.29 7.48 -11.24
CA PHE A 130 5.45 8.67 -12.08
C PHE A 130 4.25 8.91 -13.02
N THR A 131 3.28 7.99 -13.00
CA THR A 131 2.11 8.00 -13.91
C THR A 131 1.13 9.13 -13.64
N LYS A 132 1.12 9.68 -12.42
CA LYS A 132 0.12 10.65 -11.94
C LYS A 132 0.65 12.08 -12.08
N LEU A 133 1.35 12.60 -11.07
CA LEU A 133 1.84 13.98 -11.05
C LEU A 133 2.69 14.33 -12.29
N TYR A 134 3.55 13.42 -12.72
CA TYR A 134 4.47 13.66 -13.85
C TYR A 134 3.86 13.35 -15.23
N ALA A 135 2.55 12.97 -15.28
CA ALA A 135 1.83 12.64 -16.51
C ALA A 135 2.51 11.58 -17.39
N MET A 136 3.36 10.71 -16.80
CA MET A 136 4.16 9.71 -17.52
C MET A 136 3.44 8.35 -17.59
N ALA A 137 2.14 8.36 -17.84
CA ALA A 137 1.33 7.14 -17.84
C ALA A 137 1.81 6.08 -18.85
N GLY A 138 2.28 6.52 -20.02
CA GLY A 138 2.77 5.62 -21.07
C GLY A 138 4.11 4.96 -20.76
N VAL A 139 4.95 5.56 -19.93
CA VAL A 139 6.28 5.03 -19.57
C VAL A 139 6.17 3.84 -18.60
N ARG A 140 5.08 3.73 -17.85
CA ARG A 140 4.80 2.63 -16.90
C ARG A 140 5.86 2.51 -15.80
N LEU A 141 6.30 3.64 -15.24
CA LEU A 141 7.33 3.72 -14.20
C LEU A 141 6.72 3.96 -12.82
N GLY A 142 7.16 3.19 -11.85
CA GLY A 142 6.85 3.34 -10.42
C GLY A 142 7.96 2.70 -9.59
N TYR A 143 7.93 2.93 -8.30
CA TYR A 143 8.91 2.37 -7.38
C TYR A 143 8.27 1.92 -6.06
N ALA A 144 8.95 1.01 -5.37
CA ALA A 144 8.63 0.58 -4.02
C ALA A 144 9.80 0.90 -3.09
N LEU A 145 9.51 1.36 -1.88
CA LEU A 145 10.47 1.58 -0.81
C LEU A 145 10.16 0.63 0.34
N CYS A 146 11.17 -0.06 0.85
CA CYS A 146 11.06 -0.95 2.00
C CYS A 146 12.43 -1.14 2.63
N ALA A 147 12.50 -1.19 3.97
CA ALA A 147 13.74 -1.52 4.68
C ALA A 147 14.05 -3.02 4.63
N ASN A 148 13.07 -3.87 4.36
CA ASN A 148 13.25 -5.32 4.25
C ASN A 148 13.78 -5.70 2.86
N THR A 149 15.11 -5.78 2.74
CA THR A 149 15.79 -6.13 1.47
C THR A 149 15.43 -7.54 0.97
N ALA A 150 15.14 -8.48 1.89
CA ALA A 150 14.72 -9.82 1.51
C ALA A 150 13.33 -9.81 0.84
N LEU A 151 12.42 -8.95 1.30
CA LEU A 151 11.13 -8.76 0.63
C LEU A 151 11.31 -8.12 -0.75
N LEU A 152 12.15 -7.10 -0.87
CA LEU A 152 12.44 -6.48 -2.18
C LEU A 152 13.02 -7.50 -3.17
N ALA A 153 13.94 -8.36 -2.74
CA ALA A 153 14.49 -9.43 -3.57
C ALA A 153 13.40 -10.43 -4.02
N LYS A 154 12.47 -10.81 -3.14
CA LYS A 154 11.32 -11.65 -3.50
C LYS A 154 10.40 -10.96 -4.51
N MET A 155 10.12 -9.66 -4.35
CA MET A 155 9.32 -8.90 -5.30
C MET A 155 9.99 -8.81 -6.67
N GLN A 156 11.30 -8.64 -6.70
CA GLN A 156 12.08 -8.66 -7.95
C GLN A 156 11.99 -10.03 -8.64
N ALA A 157 12.17 -11.11 -7.91
CA ALA A 157 12.09 -12.48 -8.43
C ALA A 157 10.67 -12.88 -8.87
N ALA A 158 9.62 -12.31 -8.27
CA ALA A 158 8.22 -12.60 -8.61
C ALA A 158 7.77 -11.97 -9.94
N GLY A 159 8.54 -11.00 -10.46
CA GLY A 159 8.21 -10.32 -11.72
C GLY A 159 9.00 -10.88 -12.90
N GLN A 160 8.56 -10.48 -14.10
CA GLN A 160 9.32 -10.80 -15.30
C GLN A 160 10.65 -10.01 -15.36
N PRO A 161 11.74 -10.58 -15.94
CA PRO A 161 13.06 -9.94 -15.99
C PRO A 161 13.08 -8.57 -16.66
N TRP A 162 12.25 -8.37 -17.67
CA TRP A 162 12.17 -7.15 -18.50
C TRP A 162 10.95 -6.28 -18.14
N GLY A 163 10.63 -6.18 -16.84
CA GLY A 163 9.43 -5.51 -16.37
C GLY A 163 9.44 -3.97 -16.49
N VAL A 164 10.62 -3.38 -16.72
CA VAL A 164 10.79 -1.93 -16.91
C VAL A 164 10.99 -1.65 -18.39
N SER A 165 10.22 -0.70 -18.95
CA SER A 165 10.34 -0.33 -20.35
C SER A 165 11.70 0.33 -20.63
N SER A 166 12.21 0.21 -21.87
CA SER A 166 13.47 0.84 -22.27
C SER A 166 13.49 2.36 -22.13
N LEU A 167 12.32 3.00 -22.20
CA LEU A 167 12.19 4.45 -21.95
C LEU A 167 12.26 4.82 -20.46
N ALA A 168 12.05 3.84 -19.56
CA ALA A 168 12.07 4.03 -18.12
C ALA A 168 13.41 3.62 -17.47
N GLN A 169 14.30 2.99 -18.24
CA GLN A 169 15.67 2.64 -17.85
C GLN A 169 16.61 3.83 -18.03
#